data_a5b730b5451eb46a9ff091736b2e56c6
#
_entry.id   a5b730b5451eb46a9ff091736b2e56c6
#
_cell.length_a   1.000
_cell.length_b   1.000
_cell.length_c   1.000
_cell.angle_alpha   90.00
_cell.angle_beta   90.00
_cell.angle_gamma   90.00
#
_symmetry.space_group_name_H-M   'P 1'
#
loop_
_entity.id
_entity.type
_entity.pdbx_description
1 polymer ?
#
loop_
_entity_poly.entity_id
_entity_poly.type
_entity_poly.pdbx_seq_one_letter_code
_entity_poly.pdbx_strand_id
1 'polypeptide(L)'
;GSSDYRYPAVEILQENGSRISEFTYVSHTVTDGKPKLSGLPATYTENDEEAQTLCVKLKDEVTGIVLELLYTIFTQRGIITRSARFTNEGTSSVHLLNAMSLSLDLPDKDYVWMQFSGAWSRERHVKERRLEQGIQSVGSIRGNSSHEHNPFIVLRRPSATENAGEVMG
;
A
#
# COMPACT_ATOMS: atom_id res chain seq x y z
N GLY A 1 10.25 6.24 27.38
CA GLY A 1 9.92 6.45 25.97
C GLY A 1 8.61 5.79 25.67
N SER A 2 7.66 6.53 25.12
CA SER A 2 6.43 5.96 24.59
C SER A 2 6.82 5.08 23.41
N SER A 3 6.62 3.79 23.52
CA SER A 3 6.71 2.88 22.37
C SER A 3 5.46 3.09 21.52
N ASP A 4 5.61 3.79 20.42
CA ASP A 4 4.56 3.84 19.41
C ASP A 4 4.42 2.43 18.84
N TYR A 5 3.37 1.73 19.23
CA TYR A 5 3.04 0.44 18.63
C TYR A 5 2.50 0.68 17.23
N ARG A 6 3.33 0.38 16.22
CA ARG A 6 2.92 0.40 14.81
C ARG A 6 2.78 -1.03 14.31
N TYR A 7 1.75 -1.28 13.55
CA TYR A 7 1.64 -2.53 12.83
C TYR A 7 2.74 -2.58 11.75
N PRO A 8 3.59 -3.62 11.70
CA PRO A 8 4.70 -3.65 10.75
C PRO A 8 4.19 -3.75 9.32
N ALA A 9 4.74 -2.91 8.42
CA ALA A 9 4.41 -2.97 6.99
C ALA A 9 4.89 -4.26 6.32
N VAL A 10 5.91 -4.89 6.87
CA VAL A 10 6.48 -6.17 6.43
C VAL A 10 6.77 -7.02 7.66
N GLU A 11 6.40 -8.30 7.61
CA GLU A 11 6.72 -9.26 8.66
C GLU A 11 7.24 -10.55 8.02
N ILE A 12 8.45 -10.93 8.39
CA ILE A 12 9.15 -12.11 7.87
C ILE A 12 9.45 -13.04 9.05
N LEU A 13 9.05 -14.30 8.93
CA LEU A 13 9.40 -15.35 9.87
C LEU A 13 10.60 -16.14 9.33
N GLN A 14 11.68 -16.14 10.07
CA GLN A 14 12.90 -16.88 9.79
C GLN A 14 12.80 -18.33 10.31
N GLU A 15 13.66 -19.23 9.82
CA GLU A 15 13.69 -20.64 10.26
C GLU A 15 13.92 -20.82 11.77
N ASN A 16 14.68 -19.93 12.39
CA ASN A 16 14.95 -19.92 13.83
C ASN A 16 13.79 -19.37 14.67
N GLY A 17 12.65 -19.02 14.05
CA GLY A 17 11.50 -18.43 14.70
C GLY A 17 11.57 -16.92 14.92
N SER A 18 12.67 -16.27 14.57
CA SER A 18 12.80 -14.80 14.66
C SER A 18 11.87 -14.09 13.67
N ARG A 19 11.31 -12.96 14.08
CA ARG A 19 10.54 -12.04 13.23
C ARG A 19 11.23 -10.68 13.10
N ILE A 20 12.46 -10.57 13.58
CA ILE A 20 13.23 -9.33 13.49
C ILE A 20 13.84 -9.26 12.09
N SER A 21 13.57 -8.18 11.39
CA SER A 21 14.21 -7.84 10.12
C SER A 21 14.65 -6.38 10.14
N GLU A 22 15.79 -6.10 9.53
CA GLU A 22 16.37 -4.76 9.46
C GLU A 22 16.76 -4.46 8.01
N PHE A 23 15.86 -3.79 7.30
CA PHE A 23 16.11 -3.39 5.93
C PHE A 23 16.92 -2.09 5.87
N THR A 24 18.11 -2.17 5.34
CA THR A 24 19.00 -1.02 5.08
C THR A 24 18.93 -0.62 3.62
N TYR A 25 19.07 0.68 3.37
CA TYR A 25 19.12 1.22 2.02
C TYR A 25 20.38 0.75 1.27
N VAL A 26 20.20 0.31 0.04
CA VAL A 26 21.29 -0.11 -0.86
C VAL A 26 21.46 0.91 -1.99
N SER A 27 20.39 1.14 -2.76
CA SER A 27 20.43 2.01 -3.93
C SER A 27 19.03 2.43 -4.34
N HIS A 28 18.96 3.36 -5.29
CA HIS A 28 17.71 3.65 -5.99
C HIS A 28 17.97 3.93 -7.47
N THR A 29 16.92 3.79 -8.27
CA THR A 29 16.91 4.18 -9.69
C THR A 29 15.61 4.91 -9.99
N VAL A 30 15.69 5.84 -10.95
CA VAL A 30 14.51 6.50 -11.52
C VAL A 30 14.49 6.17 -13.00
N THR A 31 13.35 5.72 -13.50
CA THR A 31 13.14 5.37 -14.90
C THR A 31 11.84 5.99 -15.41
N ASP A 32 11.80 6.31 -16.68
CA ASP A 32 10.56 6.70 -17.33
C ASP A 32 9.63 5.49 -17.50
N GLY A 33 8.33 5.75 -17.52
CA GLY A 33 7.31 4.73 -17.64
C GLY A 33 7.04 3.95 -16.34
N LYS A 34 6.24 2.90 -16.47
CA LYS A 34 5.90 1.97 -15.40
C LYS A 34 6.30 0.54 -15.76
N PRO A 35 7.14 -0.12 -14.96
CA PRO A 35 7.48 -1.52 -15.19
C PRO A 35 6.24 -2.41 -15.22
N LYS A 36 6.19 -3.33 -16.18
CA LYS A 36 5.12 -4.33 -16.25
C LYS A 36 5.22 -5.27 -15.06
N LEU A 37 4.10 -5.48 -14.39
CA LEU A 37 3.97 -6.50 -13.35
C LEU A 37 3.33 -7.75 -13.98
N SER A 38 3.94 -8.91 -13.72
CA SER A 38 3.38 -10.19 -14.16
C SER A 38 2.30 -10.67 -13.19
N GLY A 39 1.31 -11.39 -13.72
CA GLY A 39 0.29 -12.06 -12.93
C GLY A 39 -1.01 -11.28 -12.83
N LEU A 40 -1.22 -10.52 -11.78
CA LEU A 40 -2.46 -9.80 -11.54
C LEU A 40 -2.60 -8.55 -12.43
N PRO A 41 -3.85 -8.14 -12.75
CA PRO A 41 -4.11 -6.87 -13.41
C PRO A 41 -3.48 -5.70 -12.64
N ALA A 42 -2.85 -4.79 -13.36
CA ALA A 42 -2.23 -3.60 -12.80
C ALA A 42 -2.39 -2.42 -13.75
N THR A 43 -2.24 -1.21 -13.24
CA THR A 43 -2.12 -0.02 -14.07
C THR A 43 -0.91 -0.15 -14.99
N TYR A 44 -1.00 0.41 -16.18
CA TYR A 44 0.05 0.40 -17.19
C TYR A 44 0.20 1.77 -17.84
N THR A 45 1.28 1.97 -18.56
CA THR A 45 1.50 3.12 -19.42
C THR A 45 1.45 2.66 -20.88
N GLU A 46 0.89 3.47 -21.76
CA GLU A 46 0.94 3.25 -23.22
C GLU A 46 2.29 3.71 -23.79
N ASN A 47 2.84 4.77 -23.20
CA ASN A 47 4.17 5.27 -23.51
C ASN A 47 4.90 5.68 -22.21
N ASP A 48 6.21 5.78 -22.27
CA ASP A 48 7.05 6.01 -21.09
C ASP A 48 6.94 7.44 -20.53
N GLU A 49 6.44 8.40 -21.32
CA GLU A 49 6.29 9.79 -20.91
C GLU A 49 5.12 10.01 -19.93
N GLU A 50 4.22 9.05 -19.80
CA GLU A 50 3.02 9.17 -18.94
C GLU A 50 3.34 9.10 -17.45
N ALA A 51 4.47 8.48 -17.09
CA ALA A 51 4.82 8.23 -15.70
C ALA A 51 6.33 8.16 -15.50
N GLN A 52 6.73 8.32 -14.24
CA GLN A 52 8.10 8.00 -13.78
C GLN A 52 8.05 7.04 -12.62
N THR A 53 8.98 6.10 -12.58
CA THR A 53 9.08 5.11 -11.51
C THR A 53 10.37 5.26 -10.74
N LEU A 54 10.25 5.48 -9.44
CA LEU A 54 11.33 5.33 -8.47
C LEU A 54 11.33 3.89 -7.96
N CYS A 55 12.46 3.20 -8.08
CA CYS A 55 12.71 1.92 -7.46
C CYS A 55 13.75 2.11 -6.35
N VAL A 56 13.37 1.83 -5.09
CA VAL A 56 14.26 1.86 -3.94
C VAL A 56 14.60 0.43 -3.56
N LYS A 57 15.89 0.09 -3.58
CA LYS A 57 16.40 -1.23 -3.17
C LYS A 57 16.89 -1.18 -1.73
N LEU A 58 16.36 -2.07 -0.92
CA LEU A 58 16.72 -2.30 0.46
C LEU A 58 17.19 -3.75 0.63
N LYS A 59 18.02 -4.01 1.63
CA LYS A 59 18.45 -5.38 1.95
C LYS A 59 18.52 -5.59 3.46
N ASP A 60 18.10 -6.75 3.89
CA ASP A 60 18.36 -7.29 5.22
C ASP A 60 19.59 -8.21 5.14
N GLU A 61 20.69 -7.77 5.71
CA GLU A 61 21.96 -8.50 5.64
C GLU A 61 21.95 -9.81 6.43
N VAL A 62 21.08 -9.93 7.41
CA VAL A 62 20.99 -11.17 8.23
C VAL A 62 20.27 -12.27 7.49
N THR A 63 19.15 -11.94 6.86
CA THR A 63 18.34 -12.92 6.13
C THR A 63 18.75 -13.06 4.66
N GLY A 64 19.42 -12.05 4.11
CA GLY A 64 19.71 -11.96 2.68
C GLY A 64 18.49 -11.59 1.84
N ILE A 65 17.41 -11.15 2.46
CA ILE A 65 16.22 -10.70 1.73
C ILE A 65 16.44 -9.32 1.14
N VAL A 66 16.19 -9.21 -0.16
CA VAL A 66 16.16 -7.95 -0.89
C VAL A 66 14.71 -7.50 -1.07
N LEU A 67 14.45 -6.25 -0.74
CA LEU A 67 13.16 -5.59 -0.94
C LEU A 67 13.31 -4.43 -1.91
N GLU A 68 12.60 -4.49 -3.03
CA GLU A 68 12.48 -3.40 -3.99
C GLU A 68 11.10 -2.76 -3.83
N LEU A 69 11.09 -1.47 -3.50
CA LEU A 69 9.90 -0.65 -3.41
C LEU A 69 9.78 0.18 -4.68
N LEU A 70 8.72 -0.03 -5.45
CA LEU A 70 8.46 0.68 -6.68
C LEU A 70 7.34 1.70 -6.45
N TYR A 71 7.63 2.96 -6.75
CA TYR A 71 6.67 4.07 -6.71
C TYR A 71 6.57 4.66 -8.11
N THR A 72 5.42 4.56 -8.74
CA THR A 72 5.19 5.17 -10.06
C THR A 72 4.25 6.34 -9.92
N ILE A 73 4.68 7.50 -10.42
CA ILE A 73 3.91 8.74 -10.43
C ILE A 73 3.42 9.01 -11.84
N PHE A 74 2.11 9.11 -12.01
CA PHE A 74 1.46 9.57 -13.24
C PHE A 74 1.26 11.09 -13.15
N THR A 75 2.21 11.83 -13.70
CA THR A 75 2.37 13.27 -13.47
C THR A 75 1.15 14.10 -13.85
N GLN A 76 0.42 13.70 -14.88
CA GLN A 76 -0.76 14.43 -15.37
C GLN A 76 -2.09 13.98 -14.72
N ARG A 77 -2.06 12.95 -13.88
CA ARG A 77 -3.28 12.35 -13.33
C ARG A 77 -3.37 12.41 -11.80
N GLY A 78 -2.33 12.90 -11.13
CA GLY A 78 -2.29 12.91 -9.65
C GLY A 78 -2.36 11.52 -9.02
N ILE A 79 -1.90 10.49 -9.75
CA ILE A 79 -1.95 9.09 -9.31
C ILE A 79 -0.55 8.64 -8.94
N ILE A 80 -0.44 7.98 -7.80
CA ILE A 80 0.76 7.26 -7.38
C ILE A 80 0.41 5.78 -7.22
N THR A 81 1.14 4.91 -7.90
CA THR A 81 1.02 3.47 -7.67
C THR A 81 2.23 2.96 -6.90
N ARG A 82 2.03 1.96 -6.09
CA ARG A 82 3.08 1.34 -5.31
C ARG A 82 3.02 -0.18 -5.44
N SER A 83 4.19 -0.80 -5.58
CA SER A 83 4.37 -2.24 -5.46
C SER A 83 5.65 -2.57 -4.73
N ALA A 84 5.74 -3.79 -4.21
CA ALA A 84 6.91 -4.31 -3.53
C ALA A 84 7.29 -5.65 -4.15
N ARG A 85 8.60 -5.87 -4.32
CA ARG A 85 9.17 -7.14 -4.77
C ARG A 85 10.13 -7.64 -3.71
N PHE A 86 9.95 -8.88 -3.29
CA PHE A 86 10.83 -9.57 -2.37
C PHE A 86 11.63 -10.63 -3.12
N THR A 87 12.94 -10.63 -2.92
CA THR A 87 13.85 -11.62 -3.47
C THR A 87 14.67 -12.23 -2.34
N ASN A 88 14.68 -13.54 -2.24
CA ASN A 88 15.55 -14.23 -1.28
C ASN A 88 16.91 -14.51 -1.93
N GLU A 89 17.93 -13.73 -1.58
CA GLU A 89 19.32 -13.94 -1.95
C GLU A 89 20.09 -14.70 -0.85
N GLY A 90 19.44 -15.01 0.26
CA GLY A 90 20.00 -15.78 1.35
C GLY A 90 20.01 -17.28 1.10
N THR A 91 20.51 -18.05 2.06
CA THR A 91 20.63 -19.50 1.98
C THR A 91 19.50 -20.26 2.68
N SER A 92 18.77 -19.57 3.56
CA SER A 92 17.67 -20.13 4.35
C SER A 92 16.31 -19.72 3.78
N SER A 93 15.32 -20.60 3.94
CA SER A 93 13.94 -20.25 3.62
C SER A 93 13.36 -19.29 4.64
N VAL A 94 12.43 -18.44 4.19
CA VAL A 94 11.69 -17.54 5.05
C VAL A 94 10.20 -17.58 4.68
N HIS A 95 9.34 -17.24 5.64
CA HIS A 95 7.92 -17.06 5.39
C HIS A 95 7.57 -15.57 5.45
N LEU A 96 7.04 -15.04 4.38
CA LEU A 96 6.47 -13.69 4.35
C LEU A 96 5.08 -13.75 4.98
N LEU A 97 4.96 -13.30 6.22
CA LEU A 97 3.70 -13.36 6.97
C LEU A 97 2.78 -12.18 6.64
N ASN A 98 3.38 -11.02 6.41
CA ASN A 98 2.66 -9.79 6.05
C ASN A 98 3.49 -8.93 5.11
N ALA A 99 2.82 -8.35 4.11
CA ALA A 99 3.36 -7.33 3.24
C ALA A 99 2.24 -6.36 2.86
N MET A 100 2.25 -5.18 3.48
CA MET A 100 1.27 -4.14 3.13
C MET A 100 1.57 -3.55 1.77
N SER A 101 0.56 -3.36 0.95
CA SER A 101 0.70 -2.64 -0.31
C SER A 101 1.05 -1.17 -0.09
N LEU A 102 0.55 -0.56 0.99
CA LEU A 102 0.85 0.80 1.40
C LEU A 102 0.84 0.91 2.92
N SER A 103 1.79 1.67 3.48
CA SER A 103 1.76 2.20 4.83
C SER A 103 2.03 3.70 4.73
N LEU A 104 1.08 4.52 5.12
CA LEU A 104 1.12 5.97 4.97
C LEU A 104 0.88 6.64 6.31
N ASP A 105 1.81 7.51 6.71
CA ASP A 105 1.64 8.40 7.85
C ASP A 105 1.03 9.72 7.35
N LEU A 106 -0.08 10.12 7.95
CA LEU A 106 -0.73 11.40 7.67
C LEU A 106 -0.34 12.43 8.74
N PRO A 107 -0.33 13.73 8.40
CA PRO A 107 0.09 14.78 9.32
C PRO A 107 -0.86 14.93 10.52
N ASP A 108 -2.11 14.58 10.35
CA ASP A 108 -3.15 14.64 11.37
C ASP A 108 -4.25 13.60 11.11
N LYS A 109 -5.24 13.54 11.98
CA LYS A 109 -6.39 12.64 11.89
C LYS A 109 -7.69 13.34 11.46
N ASP A 110 -7.65 14.60 11.06
CA ASP A 110 -8.87 15.33 10.68
C ASP A 110 -9.35 14.96 9.28
N TYR A 111 -9.66 13.68 9.12
CA TYR A 111 -10.20 13.10 7.91
C TYR A 111 -11.51 12.37 8.18
N VAL A 112 -12.34 12.34 7.17
CA VAL A 112 -13.49 11.45 7.06
C VAL A 112 -13.10 10.26 6.20
N TRP A 113 -13.21 9.07 6.76
CA TRP A 113 -13.11 7.82 6.02
C TRP A 113 -14.41 7.58 5.27
N MET A 114 -14.32 7.42 3.97
CA MET A 114 -15.43 7.00 3.12
C MET A 114 -15.11 5.64 2.49
N GLN A 115 -16.06 4.74 2.48
CA GLN A 115 -16.00 3.45 1.81
C GLN A 115 -17.33 3.11 1.16
N PHE A 116 -17.30 2.16 0.23
CA PHE A 116 -18.50 1.63 -0.39
C PHE A 116 -18.79 0.24 0.15
N SER A 117 -20.02 0.02 0.58
CA SER A 117 -20.50 -1.27 1.03
C SER A 117 -21.91 -1.52 0.53
N GLY A 118 -22.38 -2.74 0.64
CA GLY A 118 -23.74 -3.06 0.21
C GLY A 118 -24.10 -4.52 0.37
N ALA A 119 -25.12 -4.91 -0.34
CA ALA A 119 -25.59 -6.26 -0.46
C ALA A 119 -26.05 -6.48 -1.91
N TRP A 120 -26.41 -7.70 -2.26
CA TRP A 120 -26.99 -7.98 -3.57
C TRP A 120 -28.23 -7.10 -3.86
N SER A 121 -28.25 -6.50 -5.02
CA SER A 121 -29.23 -5.48 -5.45
C SER A 121 -29.24 -4.18 -4.64
N ARG A 122 -28.23 -3.96 -3.79
CA ARG A 122 -28.04 -2.72 -3.01
C ARG A 122 -26.55 -2.44 -2.86
N GLU A 123 -25.84 -2.36 -3.98
CA GLU A 123 -24.42 -2.18 -4.04
C GLU A 123 -23.99 -0.72 -3.87
N ARG A 124 -22.75 -0.51 -3.45
CA ARG A 124 -22.04 0.78 -3.44
C ARG A 124 -22.70 1.88 -2.60
N HIS A 125 -23.35 1.51 -1.50
CA HIS A 125 -23.76 2.52 -0.54
C HIS A 125 -22.56 3.16 0.13
N VAL A 126 -22.54 4.49 0.12
CA VAL A 126 -21.51 5.29 0.79
C VAL A 126 -21.65 5.11 2.29
N LYS A 127 -20.54 4.78 2.95
CA LYS A 127 -20.41 4.74 4.41
C LYS A 127 -19.30 5.70 4.79
N GLU A 128 -19.62 6.62 5.69
CA GLU A 128 -18.69 7.63 6.19
C GLU A 128 -18.55 7.54 7.70
N ARG A 129 -17.32 7.81 8.18
CA ARG A 129 -17.00 7.97 9.60
C ARG A 129 -15.78 8.86 9.75
N ARG A 130 -15.71 9.62 10.84
CA ARG A 130 -14.47 10.33 11.19
C ARG A 130 -13.40 9.32 11.64
N LEU A 131 -12.14 9.66 11.38
CA LEU A 131 -11.05 8.92 11.97
C LEU A 131 -11.00 9.23 13.46
N GLU A 132 -10.99 8.17 14.26
CA GLU A 132 -10.91 8.23 15.71
C GLU A 132 -9.63 7.53 16.20
N GLN A 133 -9.39 7.57 17.48
CA GLN A 133 -8.28 6.84 18.08
C GLN A 133 -8.58 5.33 18.08
N GLY A 134 -7.58 4.53 17.80
CA GLY A 134 -7.68 3.08 17.70
C GLY A 134 -7.66 2.57 16.27
N ILE A 135 -7.90 1.28 16.09
CA ILE A 135 -7.88 0.62 14.79
C ILE A 135 -9.28 0.71 14.17
N GLN A 136 -9.34 1.27 12.98
CA GLN A 136 -10.52 1.23 12.13
C GLN A 136 -10.18 0.43 10.89
N SER A 137 -10.99 -0.54 10.53
CA SER A 137 -10.70 -1.42 9.41
C SER A 137 -11.94 -1.76 8.59
N VAL A 138 -11.71 -2.10 7.34
CA VAL A 138 -12.65 -2.77 6.45
C VAL A 138 -11.90 -3.86 5.72
N GLY A 139 -12.51 -5.02 5.55
CA GLY A 139 -11.87 -6.14 4.89
C GLY A 139 -12.88 -7.14 4.36
N SER A 140 -12.43 -8.00 3.45
CA SER A 140 -13.17 -9.13 2.92
C SER A 140 -12.26 -10.33 2.83
N ILE A 141 -12.76 -11.50 3.19
CA ILE A 141 -12.07 -12.79 3.08
C ILE A 141 -12.55 -13.59 1.87
N ARG A 142 -13.32 -12.99 0.97
CA ARG A 142 -13.94 -13.68 -0.18
C ARG A 142 -12.96 -14.00 -1.32
N GLY A 143 -11.73 -13.48 -1.26
CA GLY A 143 -10.72 -13.66 -2.31
C GLY A 143 -10.95 -12.87 -3.59
N ASN A 144 -12.05 -12.13 -3.72
CA ASN A 144 -12.35 -11.23 -4.82
C ASN A 144 -13.10 -10.00 -4.30
N SER A 145 -13.14 -8.93 -5.10
CA SER A 145 -14.01 -7.80 -4.79
C SER A 145 -15.47 -8.23 -4.84
N SER A 146 -16.26 -7.78 -3.88
CA SER A 146 -17.65 -8.16 -3.75
C SER A 146 -18.56 -6.93 -3.62
N HIS A 147 -19.86 -7.16 -3.76
CA HIS A 147 -20.86 -6.13 -3.51
C HIS A 147 -20.93 -5.68 -2.04
N GLU A 148 -20.40 -6.47 -1.10
CA GLU A 148 -20.38 -6.12 0.32
C GLU A 148 -19.36 -5.04 0.64
N HIS A 149 -18.14 -5.15 0.07
CA HIS A 149 -17.06 -4.20 0.26
C HIS A 149 -16.27 -4.03 -1.04
N ASN A 150 -16.29 -2.82 -1.57
CA ASN A 150 -15.39 -2.46 -2.66
C ASN A 150 -13.96 -2.30 -2.09
N PRO A 151 -12.91 -2.72 -2.82
CA PRO A 151 -11.51 -2.55 -2.42
C PRO A 151 -11.06 -1.11 -2.66
N PHE A 152 -11.75 -0.16 -2.06
CA PHE A 152 -11.57 1.27 -2.27
C PHE A 152 -11.91 2.03 -0.99
N ILE A 153 -11.04 2.95 -0.63
CA ILE A 153 -11.16 3.83 0.53
C ILE A 153 -10.86 5.25 0.07
N VAL A 154 -11.63 6.20 0.56
CA VAL A 154 -11.34 7.63 0.41
C VAL A 154 -11.13 8.25 1.78
N LEU A 155 -10.09 9.07 1.90
CA LEU A 155 -9.88 9.97 3.01
C LEU A 155 -10.10 11.39 2.49
N ARG A 156 -11.10 12.09 3.01
CA ARG A 156 -11.39 13.47 2.64
C ARG A 156 -11.37 14.38 3.85
N ARG A 157 -11.00 15.64 3.66
CA ARG A 157 -11.20 16.64 4.71
C ARG A 157 -12.69 16.80 5.00
N PRO A 158 -13.08 17.09 6.25
CA PRO A 158 -14.49 17.28 6.59
C PRO A 158 -15.19 18.37 5.77
N SER A 159 -14.44 19.40 5.38
CA SER A 159 -14.92 20.52 4.56
C SER A 159 -14.83 20.29 3.05
N ALA A 160 -14.32 19.13 2.59
CA ALA A 160 -14.21 18.84 1.16
C ALA A 160 -15.60 18.71 0.52
N THR A 161 -15.74 19.33 -0.65
CA THR A 161 -16.93 19.33 -1.50
C THR A 161 -16.56 18.82 -2.90
N GLU A 162 -17.55 18.74 -3.80
CA GLU A 162 -17.30 18.38 -5.20
C GLU A 162 -16.34 19.34 -5.93
N ASN A 163 -16.25 20.58 -5.48
CA ASN A 163 -15.52 21.64 -6.18
C ASN A 163 -14.25 22.10 -5.46
N ALA A 164 -14.04 21.70 -4.21
CA ALA A 164 -12.89 22.17 -3.42
C ALA A 164 -12.61 21.23 -2.24
N GLY A 165 -11.35 21.17 -1.84
CA GLY A 165 -10.88 20.43 -0.68
C GLY A 165 -9.81 19.41 -1.02
N GLU A 166 -9.31 18.75 0.02
CA GLU A 166 -8.32 17.67 -0.09
C GLU A 166 -9.02 16.32 0.02
N VAL A 167 -8.75 15.46 -0.95
CA VAL A 167 -9.28 14.10 -1.05
C VAL A 167 -8.17 13.16 -1.53
N MET A 168 -8.04 12.02 -0.88
CA MET A 168 -7.15 10.92 -1.26
C MET A 168 -7.98 9.64 -1.39
N GLY A 169 -7.78 8.85 -2.44
CA GLY A 169 -8.50 7.62 -2.71
C GLY A 169 -7.62 6.52 -3.30
#